data_6037673b0a540624e678f37e1cdd6264
#
_entry.id   6037673b0a540624e678f37e1cdd6264
#
_cell.length_a   1.000
_cell.length_b   1.000
_cell.length_c   1.000
_cell.angle_alpha   90.00
_cell.angle_beta   90.00
_cell.angle_gamma   90.00
#
_symmetry.space_group_name_H-M   'P 1'
#
loop_
_entity.id
_entity.type
_entity.pdbx_description
1 polymer ?
#
loop_
_entity_poly.entity_id
_entity_poly.type
_entity_poly.pdbx_seq_one_letter_code
_entity_poly.pdbx_strand_id
1 'polypeptide(L)'
;MSEPHGPTPNPYDQPPFAPMNQPMPPGPGGPFPPPWPPGPPLRRNRRLMRVLLALVCLLTVTAVVLAVKVIGRDRHESAQSPTSASATSDDQASVPVSALEGLLPAKEVVSAAVSDPGIGLVAEGTGIDTDVMVDADCQGLTSVSGPVFAGSGWTAVRWQGWNSPAEPNPPRWVHQALMSVTSYPHASTARAFYTKESAAWQKCSGRIINTRVPTVPDSPGLFWSVEGVADADGVLKATTISEGGGGWSCQNALTARSNVVVRISVCADTDSAAATQTLLDSITAKIDAAAGH
;
A
#
# COMPACT_ATOMS: atom_id res chain seq x y z
N MET A 1 0.44 -29.37 35.00
CA MET A 1 1.66 -28.67 34.57
C MET A 1 1.36 -28.18 33.16
N SER A 2 1.06 -26.89 33.01
CA SER A 2 0.72 -26.29 31.71
C SER A 2 1.99 -25.65 31.16
N GLU A 3 2.43 -26.07 29.96
CA GLU A 3 3.54 -25.45 29.25
C GLU A 3 3.15 -24.04 28.78
N PRO A 4 4.03 -23.05 28.91
CA PRO A 4 3.79 -21.73 28.39
C PRO A 4 3.93 -21.78 26.87
N HIS A 5 2.87 -21.44 26.15
CA HIS A 5 2.93 -21.15 24.72
C HIS A 5 3.82 -19.90 24.51
N GLY A 6 4.94 -20.08 23.81
CA GLY A 6 5.79 -19.01 23.37
C GLY A 6 5.06 -18.13 22.32
N PRO A 7 5.52 -16.88 22.11
CA PRO A 7 4.93 -15.99 21.11
C PRO A 7 4.99 -16.63 19.72
N THR A 8 3.88 -16.59 18.99
CA THR A 8 3.82 -17.02 17.58
C THR A 8 4.75 -16.12 16.75
N PRO A 9 5.63 -16.72 15.93
CA PRO A 9 6.54 -15.93 15.08
C PRO A 9 5.74 -15.08 14.09
N ASN A 10 6.14 -13.82 13.95
CA ASN A 10 5.59 -12.89 12.97
C ASN A 10 5.98 -13.36 11.56
N PRO A 11 5.05 -13.48 10.59
CA PRO A 11 5.36 -13.89 9.21
C PRO A 11 6.33 -12.95 8.50
N TYR A 12 6.54 -11.72 9.01
CA TYR A 12 7.49 -10.76 8.47
C TYR A 12 8.91 -10.88 9.07
N ASP A 13 9.12 -11.73 10.11
CA ASP A 13 10.42 -11.89 10.76
C ASP A 13 11.41 -12.78 9.98
N GLN A 14 11.08 -13.12 8.73
CA GLN A 14 11.85 -14.13 8.04
C GLN A 14 12.38 -13.66 6.68
N PRO A 15 13.70 -13.78 6.44
CA PRO A 15 14.28 -13.47 5.14
C PRO A 15 13.79 -14.50 4.11
N PRO A 16 13.34 -14.06 2.93
CA PRO A 16 12.90 -14.97 1.87
C PRO A 16 14.02 -15.82 1.26
N PHE A 17 15.30 -15.53 1.58
CA PHE A 17 16.44 -16.24 0.98
C PHE A 17 17.59 -16.41 1.97
N ALA A 18 18.09 -17.64 2.10
CA ALA A 18 19.37 -17.91 2.73
C ALA A 18 20.50 -17.28 1.86
N PRO A 19 21.54 -16.66 2.46
CA PRO A 19 22.65 -16.13 1.70
C PRO A 19 23.38 -17.28 1.00
N MET A 20 23.44 -17.26 -0.33
CA MET A 20 24.36 -18.10 -1.08
C MET A 20 25.78 -17.57 -0.85
N ASN A 21 26.45 -18.07 0.18
CA ASN A 21 27.89 -17.92 0.38
C ASN A 21 28.62 -18.81 -0.62
N GLN A 22 28.74 -18.35 -1.87
CA GLN A 22 29.80 -18.83 -2.76
C GLN A 22 30.87 -17.73 -2.88
N PRO A 23 32.14 -18.00 -2.54
CA PRO A 23 33.21 -17.06 -2.80
C PRO A 23 33.37 -16.89 -4.31
N MET A 24 33.14 -15.69 -4.80
CA MET A 24 33.45 -15.34 -6.18
C MET A 24 34.98 -15.47 -6.38
N PRO A 25 35.44 -16.09 -7.48
CA PRO A 25 36.85 -16.08 -7.83
C PRO A 25 37.31 -14.63 -8.13
N PRO A 26 38.54 -14.24 -7.75
CA PRO A 26 39.06 -12.91 -8.01
C PRO A 26 39.15 -12.66 -9.52
N GLY A 27 38.38 -11.70 -10.00
CA GLY A 27 38.46 -11.21 -11.37
C GLY A 27 39.78 -10.45 -11.60
N PRO A 28 40.36 -10.48 -12.81
CA PRO A 28 41.61 -9.76 -13.11
C PRO A 28 41.38 -8.25 -13.00
N GLY A 29 42.16 -7.60 -12.14
CA GLY A 29 42.10 -6.16 -11.88
C GLY A 29 42.42 -5.36 -13.15
N GLY A 30 41.39 -4.73 -13.72
CA GLY A 30 41.57 -3.66 -14.71
C GLY A 30 41.74 -2.31 -14.00
N PRO A 31 42.48 -1.36 -14.57
CA PRO A 31 42.68 -0.04 -13.97
C PRO A 31 41.36 0.72 -13.88
N PHE A 32 41.08 1.33 -12.71
CA PHE A 32 39.94 2.18 -12.49
C PHE A 32 39.93 3.36 -13.47
N PRO A 33 38.79 3.72 -14.09
CA PRO A 33 38.69 4.93 -14.89
C PRO A 33 38.90 6.17 -13.99
N PRO A 34 39.55 7.24 -14.51
CA PRO A 34 39.78 8.45 -13.74
C PRO A 34 38.48 9.14 -13.36
N PRO A 35 38.42 9.85 -12.21
CA PRO A 35 37.25 10.58 -11.77
C PRO A 35 36.88 11.66 -12.79
N TRP A 36 35.56 11.77 -13.04
CA TRP A 36 34.97 12.77 -13.96
C TRP A 36 35.29 14.18 -13.48
N PRO A 37 35.69 15.11 -14.39
CA PRO A 37 35.87 16.50 -14.00
C PRO A 37 34.59 17.12 -13.53
N PRO A 38 34.63 18.04 -12.53
CA PRO A 38 33.43 18.72 -12.03
C PRO A 38 32.81 19.57 -13.16
N GLY A 39 31.50 19.39 -13.36
CA GLY A 39 30.73 20.14 -14.35
C GLY A 39 30.73 21.65 -14.06
N PRO A 40 30.59 22.50 -15.09
CA PRO A 40 30.62 23.95 -14.92
C PRO A 40 29.47 24.42 -14.00
N PRO A 41 29.70 25.42 -13.14
CA PRO A 41 28.68 25.92 -12.25
C PRO A 41 27.54 26.56 -13.03
N LEU A 42 26.31 26.09 -12.75
CA LEU A 42 25.08 26.66 -13.32
C LEU A 42 24.96 28.14 -12.91
N ARG A 43 25.17 29.05 -13.86
CA ARG A 43 24.94 30.49 -13.65
C ARG A 43 23.45 30.73 -13.35
N ARG A 44 23.14 30.81 -12.07
CA ARG A 44 21.79 31.13 -11.58
C ARG A 44 21.43 32.57 -11.96
N ASN A 45 20.57 32.71 -12.97
CA ASN A 45 20.17 34.01 -13.49
C ASN A 45 19.20 34.70 -12.53
N ARG A 46 19.75 35.43 -11.52
CA ARG A 46 19.01 36.10 -10.44
C ARG A 46 17.95 37.09 -10.94
N ARG A 47 18.09 37.61 -12.16
CA ARG A 47 17.11 38.53 -12.78
C ARG A 47 15.85 37.76 -13.20
N LEU A 48 16.00 36.58 -13.82
CA LEU A 48 14.88 35.74 -14.25
C LEU A 48 14.06 35.25 -13.04
N MET A 49 14.72 34.91 -11.94
CA MET A 49 14.07 34.46 -10.71
C MET A 49 13.26 35.58 -10.03
N ARG A 50 13.74 36.85 -10.09
CA ARG A 50 13.00 38.00 -9.55
C ARG A 50 11.75 38.34 -10.38
N VAL A 51 11.83 38.21 -11.72
CA VAL A 51 10.68 38.41 -12.61
C VAL A 51 9.62 37.33 -12.40
N LEU A 52 10.02 36.06 -12.27
CA LEU A 52 9.10 34.96 -11.98
C LEU A 52 8.41 35.14 -10.62
N LEU A 53 9.14 35.56 -9.58
CA LEU A 53 8.55 35.82 -8.26
C LEU A 53 7.53 36.97 -8.29
N ALA A 54 7.81 38.04 -9.03
CA ALA A 54 6.90 39.17 -9.19
C ALA A 54 5.61 38.76 -9.95
N LEU A 55 5.72 37.89 -10.95
CA LEU A 55 4.57 37.37 -11.72
C LEU A 55 3.68 36.48 -10.86
N VAL A 56 4.27 35.61 -10.03
CA VAL A 56 3.53 34.75 -9.11
C VAL A 56 2.78 35.57 -8.06
N CYS A 57 3.42 36.61 -7.49
CA CYS A 57 2.75 37.52 -6.55
C CYS A 57 1.59 38.29 -7.19
N LEU A 58 1.73 38.71 -8.44
CA LEU A 58 0.64 39.43 -9.15
C LEU A 58 -0.57 38.51 -9.42
N LEU A 59 -0.32 37.25 -9.79
CA LEU A 59 -1.37 36.25 -10.03
C LEU A 59 -2.11 35.85 -8.75
N THR A 60 -1.41 35.77 -7.62
CA THR A 60 -2.04 35.47 -6.32
C THR A 60 -2.93 36.60 -5.82
N VAL A 61 -2.51 37.86 -6.00
CA VAL A 61 -3.33 39.04 -5.63
C VAL A 61 -4.58 39.13 -6.49
N THR A 62 -4.49 38.88 -7.80
CA THR A 62 -5.68 38.90 -8.70
C THR A 62 -6.65 37.77 -8.36
N ALA A 63 -6.17 36.57 -8.00
CA ALA A 63 -7.03 35.45 -7.59
C ALA A 63 -7.78 35.74 -6.28
N VAL A 64 -7.14 36.36 -5.30
CA VAL A 64 -7.76 36.76 -4.03
C VAL A 64 -8.83 37.85 -4.23
N VAL A 65 -8.56 38.83 -5.07
CA VAL A 65 -9.53 39.91 -5.37
C VAL A 65 -10.77 39.36 -6.11
N LEU A 66 -10.58 38.42 -7.02
CA LEU A 66 -11.70 37.75 -7.71
C LEU A 66 -12.53 36.88 -6.75
N ALA A 67 -11.88 36.14 -5.86
CA ALA A 67 -12.57 35.31 -4.84
C ALA A 67 -13.43 36.18 -3.89
N VAL A 68 -12.92 37.33 -3.44
CA VAL A 68 -13.66 38.25 -2.58
C VAL A 68 -14.84 38.88 -3.29
N LYS A 69 -14.74 39.17 -4.61
CA LYS A 69 -15.88 39.71 -5.39
C LYS A 69 -16.97 38.67 -5.66
N VAL A 70 -16.60 37.38 -5.81
CA VAL A 70 -17.58 36.29 -5.99
C VAL A 70 -18.32 36.04 -4.69
N ILE A 71 -17.63 35.97 -3.54
CA ILE A 71 -18.24 35.75 -2.22
C ILE A 71 -19.13 36.93 -1.77
N GLY A 72 -18.78 38.15 -2.22
CA GLY A 72 -19.56 39.36 -1.89
C GLY A 72 -20.87 39.53 -2.67
N ARG A 73 -21.07 38.76 -3.75
CA ARG A 73 -22.27 38.89 -4.62
C ARG A 73 -23.45 38.03 -4.20
N ASP A 74 -23.19 36.98 -3.39
CA ASP A 74 -24.23 36.02 -2.98
C ASP A 74 -24.88 36.36 -1.60
N ARG A 75 -24.66 37.58 -1.07
CA ARG A 75 -25.20 37.99 0.24
C ARG A 75 -26.50 38.81 0.20
N HIS A 76 -27.13 38.92 -0.93
CA HIS A 76 -28.48 39.50 -1.03
C HIS A 76 -29.39 38.52 -1.75
N GLU A 77 -30.06 37.71 -0.99
CA GLU A 77 -31.48 37.37 -1.08
C GLU A 77 -31.81 36.09 -0.30
N SER A 78 -32.90 36.18 0.42
CA SER A 78 -33.73 35.09 0.97
C SER A 78 -33.31 34.49 2.30
N ALA A 79 -33.90 35.07 3.36
CA ALA A 79 -34.26 34.34 4.56
C ALA A 79 -35.25 33.22 4.19
N GLN A 80 -34.79 32.00 4.09
CA GLN A 80 -35.62 30.80 4.12
C GLN A 80 -35.19 29.91 5.28
N SER A 81 -36.19 29.37 5.97
CA SER A 81 -36.13 28.50 7.13
C SER A 81 -35.05 27.41 7.06
N PRO A 82 -34.49 26.95 8.20
CA PRO A 82 -33.55 25.87 8.21
C PRO A 82 -34.23 24.59 7.75
N THR A 83 -34.13 24.29 6.46
CA THR A 83 -34.37 22.95 5.95
C THR A 83 -33.29 22.07 6.56
N SER A 84 -33.69 21.07 7.34
CA SER A 84 -32.84 20.00 7.85
C SER A 84 -31.86 19.58 6.74
N ALA A 85 -30.59 19.82 6.95
CA ALA A 85 -29.56 19.24 6.09
C ALA A 85 -29.79 17.74 6.11
N SER A 86 -30.24 17.19 4.99
CA SER A 86 -30.23 15.74 4.76
C SER A 86 -28.84 15.28 5.02
N ALA A 87 -28.63 14.55 6.11
CA ALA A 87 -27.43 13.78 6.33
C ALA A 87 -27.20 12.97 5.05
N THR A 88 -26.09 13.23 4.38
CA THR A 88 -25.70 12.55 3.15
C THR A 88 -25.76 11.05 3.40
N SER A 89 -26.39 10.32 2.51
CA SER A 89 -26.66 8.87 2.53
C SER A 89 -25.40 7.98 2.67
N ASP A 90 -24.21 8.54 2.84
CA ASP A 90 -22.93 7.84 3.00
C ASP A 90 -22.79 7.05 4.33
N ASP A 91 -23.61 7.34 5.34
CA ASP A 91 -23.54 6.67 6.65
C ASP A 91 -24.46 5.44 6.78
N GLN A 92 -25.37 5.20 5.82
CA GLN A 92 -26.38 4.15 5.97
C GLN A 92 -25.95 2.74 5.54
N ALA A 93 -24.84 2.58 4.85
CA ALA A 93 -24.37 1.30 4.31
C ALA A 93 -22.97 0.96 4.86
N SER A 94 -22.84 0.87 6.17
CA SER A 94 -21.55 0.52 6.80
C SER A 94 -21.49 -0.96 7.15
N VAL A 95 -20.35 -1.59 6.86
CA VAL A 95 -20.04 -2.96 7.27
C VAL A 95 -19.77 -2.99 8.77
N PRO A 96 -20.49 -3.77 9.57
CA PRO A 96 -20.23 -3.88 10.99
C PRO A 96 -18.90 -4.63 11.25
N VAL A 97 -18.20 -4.28 12.33
CA VAL A 97 -16.92 -4.92 12.70
C VAL A 97 -17.04 -6.44 12.84
N SER A 98 -18.19 -6.93 13.31
CA SER A 98 -18.47 -8.37 13.44
C SER A 98 -18.50 -9.13 12.10
N ALA A 99 -18.71 -8.45 10.98
CA ALA A 99 -18.69 -9.07 9.66
C ALA A 99 -17.30 -9.22 9.05
N LEU A 100 -16.27 -8.53 9.57
CA LEU A 100 -14.93 -8.49 8.98
C LEU A 100 -14.30 -9.86 8.81
N GLU A 101 -14.52 -10.77 9.76
CA GLU A 101 -13.95 -12.11 9.72
C GLU A 101 -14.45 -12.93 8.52
N GLY A 102 -15.71 -12.74 8.13
CA GLY A 102 -16.32 -13.39 6.97
C GLY A 102 -15.93 -12.79 5.62
N LEU A 103 -15.28 -11.62 5.59
CA LEU A 103 -14.91 -10.94 4.33
C LEU A 103 -13.71 -11.58 3.65
N LEU A 104 -12.74 -12.09 4.42
CA LEU A 104 -11.57 -12.74 3.85
C LEU A 104 -11.94 -14.07 3.18
N PRO A 105 -11.25 -14.47 2.10
CA PRO A 105 -11.58 -15.67 1.35
C PRO A 105 -11.15 -16.93 2.10
N ALA A 106 -11.92 -18.02 1.91
CA ALA A 106 -11.55 -19.35 2.35
C ALA A 106 -10.49 -19.97 1.43
N LYS A 107 -9.87 -21.08 1.88
CA LYS A 107 -8.80 -21.78 1.17
C LYS A 107 -9.14 -22.09 -0.28
N GLU A 108 -10.36 -22.55 -0.55
CA GLU A 108 -10.79 -22.97 -1.89
C GLU A 108 -10.75 -21.80 -2.88
N VAL A 109 -11.14 -20.61 -2.42
CA VAL A 109 -11.12 -19.39 -3.24
C VAL A 109 -9.68 -18.94 -3.51
N VAL A 110 -8.80 -18.95 -2.47
CA VAL A 110 -7.39 -18.58 -2.63
C VAL A 110 -6.70 -19.57 -3.56
N SER A 111 -6.85 -20.86 -3.32
CA SER A 111 -6.29 -21.94 -4.14
C SER A 111 -6.71 -21.84 -5.61
N ALA A 112 -8.00 -21.60 -5.86
CA ALA A 112 -8.51 -21.42 -7.22
C ALA A 112 -7.93 -20.17 -7.90
N ALA A 113 -7.83 -19.04 -7.15
CA ALA A 113 -7.30 -17.79 -7.69
C ALA A 113 -5.84 -17.90 -8.14
N VAL A 114 -4.99 -18.55 -7.33
CA VAL A 114 -3.56 -18.75 -7.67
C VAL A 114 -3.30 -20.04 -8.46
N SER A 115 -4.35 -20.84 -8.74
CA SER A 115 -4.24 -22.14 -9.43
C SER A 115 -3.29 -23.12 -8.73
N ASP A 116 -3.26 -23.09 -7.40
CA ASP A 116 -2.36 -23.92 -6.59
C ASP A 116 -3.10 -24.59 -5.43
N PRO A 117 -3.39 -25.91 -5.50
CA PRO A 117 -4.04 -26.64 -4.42
C PRO A 117 -3.16 -26.82 -3.18
N GLY A 118 -1.84 -26.61 -3.30
CA GLY A 118 -0.86 -26.72 -2.23
C GLY A 118 -0.81 -25.49 -1.34
N ILE A 119 -1.43 -24.37 -1.74
CA ILE A 119 -1.42 -23.16 -0.90
C ILE A 119 -2.18 -23.38 0.39
N GLY A 120 -1.65 -22.89 1.50
CA GLY A 120 -2.27 -23.00 2.82
C GLY A 120 -2.10 -21.75 3.66
N LEU A 121 -3.04 -21.55 4.59
CA LEU A 121 -2.98 -20.47 5.57
C LEU A 121 -1.79 -20.71 6.51
N VAL A 122 -0.88 -19.76 6.61
CA VAL A 122 0.32 -19.83 7.45
C VAL A 122 0.31 -18.80 8.58
N ALA A 123 -0.45 -17.73 8.43
CA ALA A 123 -0.60 -16.69 9.44
C ALA A 123 -1.92 -15.94 9.28
N GLU A 124 -2.45 -15.45 10.40
CA GLU A 124 -3.61 -14.55 10.43
C GLU A 124 -3.56 -13.66 11.67
N GLY A 125 -4.28 -12.56 11.67
CA GLY A 125 -4.28 -11.68 12.83
C GLY A 125 -5.30 -10.54 12.76
N THR A 126 -5.33 -9.81 13.89
CA THR A 126 -6.27 -8.72 14.16
C THR A 126 -5.58 -7.40 14.51
N GLY A 127 -4.25 -7.37 14.45
CA GLY A 127 -3.41 -6.21 14.76
C GLY A 127 -2.77 -5.59 13.52
N ILE A 128 -2.32 -4.36 13.69
CA ILE A 128 -1.46 -3.66 12.74
C ILE A 128 -0.01 -3.85 13.18
N ASP A 129 0.83 -4.24 12.23
CA ASP A 129 2.28 -4.26 12.43
C ASP A 129 2.81 -2.83 12.63
N THR A 130 3.77 -2.68 13.52
CA THR A 130 4.38 -1.39 13.87
C THR A 130 5.79 -1.21 13.32
N ASP A 131 6.35 -2.22 12.70
CA ASP A 131 7.70 -2.21 12.17
C ASP A 131 7.83 -1.33 10.94
N VAL A 132 8.72 -0.33 11.03
CA VAL A 132 8.92 0.66 9.96
C VAL A 132 10.16 0.28 9.14
N MET A 133 9.97 0.11 7.84
CA MET A 133 11.07 -0.17 6.91
C MET A 133 11.89 1.09 6.59
N VAL A 134 13.07 0.92 5.96
CA VAL A 134 13.96 2.03 5.57
C VAL A 134 13.24 3.03 4.67
N ASP A 135 12.57 2.57 3.60
CA ASP A 135 11.79 3.43 2.71
C ASP A 135 10.32 3.53 3.20
N ALA A 136 10.15 4.10 4.39
CA ALA A 136 8.86 4.19 5.08
C ALA A 136 7.73 4.85 4.27
N ASP A 137 8.07 5.77 3.37
CA ASP A 137 7.12 6.43 2.47
C ASP A 137 6.49 5.50 1.43
N CYS A 138 7.12 4.33 1.19
CA CYS A 138 6.64 3.29 0.27
C CYS A 138 6.07 2.05 0.99
N GLN A 139 5.98 2.06 2.30
CA GLN A 139 5.59 0.89 3.09
C GLN A 139 4.17 0.38 2.78
N GLY A 140 3.26 1.25 2.35
CA GLY A 140 1.93 0.85 1.89
C GLY A 140 1.93 -0.11 0.70
N LEU A 141 3.03 -0.16 -0.09
CA LEU A 141 3.19 -1.09 -1.22
C LEU A 141 3.55 -2.51 -0.80
N THR A 142 4.22 -2.69 0.33
CA THR A 142 4.84 -3.97 0.72
C THR A 142 4.19 -4.64 1.91
N SER A 143 3.32 -3.94 2.64
CA SER A 143 2.61 -4.47 3.80
C SER A 143 1.10 -4.33 3.65
N VAL A 144 0.36 -5.39 3.99
CA VAL A 144 -1.11 -5.38 3.97
C VAL A 144 -1.73 -4.90 5.29
N SER A 145 -0.97 -4.95 6.38
CA SER A 145 -1.41 -4.53 7.73
C SER A 145 -0.34 -3.73 8.47
N GLY A 146 0.48 -2.96 7.72
CA GLY A 146 1.65 -2.27 8.26
C GLY A 146 1.37 -0.90 8.89
N PRO A 147 2.45 -0.20 9.30
CA PRO A 147 2.41 1.07 10.03
C PRO A 147 1.70 2.22 9.30
N VAL A 148 1.46 2.10 7.99
CA VAL A 148 0.72 3.12 7.21
C VAL A 148 -0.70 3.36 7.73
N PHE A 149 -1.28 2.35 8.42
CA PHE A 149 -2.58 2.46 9.08
C PHE A 149 -2.51 3.21 10.41
N ALA A 150 -1.32 3.39 11.00
CA ALA A 150 -1.18 4.11 12.27
C ALA A 150 -1.72 5.54 12.15
N GLY A 151 -2.56 5.95 13.11
CA GLY A 151 -3.18 7.27 13.13
C GLY A 151 -4.22 7.53 12.04
N SER A 152 -4.59 6.54 11.21
CA SER A 152 -5.60 6.70 10.15
C SER A 152 -7.05 6.68 10.68
N GLY A 153 -7.27 6.34 11.95
CA GLY A 153 -8.59 6.24 12.56
C GLY A 153 -9.31 4.91 12.27
N TRP A 154 -8.59 3.86 11.91
CA TRP A 154 -9.14 2.52 11.76
C TRP A 154 -9.75 2.00 13.08
N THR A 155 -10.74 1.12 12.99
CA THR A 155 -11.47 0.56 14.14
C THR A 155 -11.15 -0.92 14.39
N ALA A 156 -11.01 -1.69 13.33
CA ALA A 156 -10.66 -3.10 13.39
C ALA A 156 -9.98 -3.54 12.09
N VAL A 157 -9.13 -4.57 12.18
CA VAL A 157 -8.48 -5.19 11.03
C VAL A 157 -8.59 -6.71 11.14
N ARG A 158 -8.65 -7.37 9.99
CA ARG A 158 -8.41 -8.81 9.82
C ARG A 158 -7.43 -8.98 8.67
N TRP A 159 -6.43 -9.83 8.86
CA TRP A 159 -5.49 -10.14 7.79
C TRP A 159 -5.16 -11.63 7.77
N GLN A 160 -4.79 -12.11 6.60
CA GLN A 160 -4.39 -13.48 6.34
C GLN A 160 -3.15 -13.52 5.45
N GLY A 161 -2.24 -14.47 5.75
CA GLY A 161 -1.08 -14.81 4.95
C GLY A 161 -1.14 -16.28 4.52
N TRP A 162 -1.03 -16.51 3.22
CA TRP A 162 -1.10 -17.80 2.57
C TRP A 162 0.19 -18.06 1.81
N ASN A 163 0.78 -19.26 1.97
CA ASN A 163 2.00 -19.66 1.28
C ASN A 163 1.83 -21.00 0.56
N SER A 164 2.60 -21.18 -0.49
CA SER A 164 2.84 -22.47 -1.11
C SER A 164 4.35 -22.67 -1.30
N PRO A 165 4.94 -23.74 -0.73
CA PRO A 165 4.29 -24.69 0.18
C PRO A 165 3.71 -24.03 1.43
N ALA A 166 2.74 -24.71 2.09
CA ALA A 166 2.06 -24.21 3.29
C ALA A 166 2.95 -24.34 4.55
N GLU A 167 4.11 -23.72 4.51
CA GLU A 167 5.13 -23.69 5.55
C GLU A 167 5.48 -22.23 5.88
N PRO A 168 5.80 -21.91 7.15
CA PRO A 168 6.21 -20.55 7.52
C PRO A 168 7.48 -20.09 6.78
N ASN A 169 8.42 -21.00 6.52
CA ASN A 169 9.74 -20.74 5.92
C ASN A 169 10.12 -21.82 4.92
N PRO A 170 9.47 -21.91 3.77
CA PRO A 170 9.90 -22.82 2.75
C PRO A 170 11.25 -22.37 2.17
N PRO A 171 12.09 -23.31 1.69
CA PRO A 171 13.34 -22.94 1.02
C PRO A 171 13.10 -22.14 -0.27
N ARG A 172 11.92 -22.25 -0.84
CA ARG A 172 11.41 -21.43 -1.94
C ARG A 172 9.89 -21.38 -1.90
N TRP A 173 9.34 -20.20 -2.07
CA TRP A 173 7.91 -20.01 -2.29
C TRP A 173 7.56 -20.21 -3.77
N VAL A 174 6.40 -20.81 -4.03
CA VAL A 174 5.78 -20.91 -5.34
C VAL A 174 4.74 -19.80 -5.49
N HIS A 175 3.89 -19.65 -4.44
CA HIS A 175 2.92 -18.55 -4.32
C HIS A 175 2.90 -18.01 -2.89
N GLN A 176 2.65 -16.72 -2.78
CA GLN A 176 2.29 -16.06 -1.53
C GLN A 176 1.08 -15.16 -1.79
N ALA A 177 0.10 -15.18 -0.91
CA ALA A 177 -1.03 -14.25 -0.94
C ALA A 177 -1.25 -13.64 0.44
N LEU A 178 -1.11 -12.32 0.54
CA LEU A 178 -1.34 -11.55 1.75
C LEU A 178 -2.57 -10.66 1.53
N MET A 179 -3.49 -10.66 2.48
CA MET A 179 -4.75 -9.91 2.36
C MET A 179 -5.14 -9.30 3.69
N SER A 180 -5.72 -8.10 3.65
CA SER A 180 -6.36 -7.50 4.82
C SER A 180 -7.63 -6.77 4.47
N VAL A 181 -8.53 -6.70 5.45
CA VAL A 181 -9.70 -5.84 5.49
C VAL A 181 -9.65 -5.01 6.76
N THR A 182 -9.67 -3.69 6.59
CA THR A 182 -9.55 -2.71 7.69
C THR A 182 -10.77 -1.84 7.71
N SER A 183 -11.54 -1.85 8.81
CA SER A 183 -12.75 -1.04 8.95
C SER A 183 -12.45 0.33 9.55
N TYR A 184 -13.29 1.28 9.18
CA TYR A 184 -13.30 2.66 9.64
C TYR A 184 -14.67 3.03 10.21
N PRO A 185 -14.79 4.11 11.02
CA PRO A 185 -16.09 4.57 11.50
C PRO A 185 -17.04 4.96 10.37
N HIS A 186 -16.50 5.53 9.27
CA HIS A 186 -17.27 6.08 8.15
C HIS A 186 -16.61 5.75 6.80
N ALA A 187 -17.42 5.65 5.75
CA ALA A 187 -16.93 5.47 4.37
C ALA A 187 -16.01 6.61 3.91
N SER A 188 -16.29 7.84 4.34
CA SER A 188 -15.43 9.00 4.06
C SER A 188 -14.02 8.86 4.64
N THR A 189 -13.87 8.26 5.83
CA THR A 189 -12.57 8.01 6.46
C THR A 189 -11.78 6.93 5.72
N ALA A 190 -12.44 5.83 5.30
CA ALA A 190 -11.83 4.80 4.48
C ALA A 190 -11.34 5.37 3.13
N ARG A 191 -12.15 6.22 2.51
CA ARG A 191 -11.82 6.90 1.25
C ARG A 191 -10.66 7.90 1.41
N ALA A 192 -10.60 8.62 2.53
CA ALA A 192 -9.47 9.52 2.83
C ALA A 192 -8.17 8.75 2.99
N PHE A 193 -8.19 7.58 3.62
CA PHE A 193 -7.03 6.68 3.68
C PHE A 193 -6.61 6.23 2.27
N TYR A 194 -7.55 5.76 1.44
CA TYR A 194 -7.28 5.39 0.04
C TYR A 194 -6.59 6.52 -0.73
N THR A 195 -7.13 7.75 -0.64
CA THR A 195 -6.57 8.91 -1.33
C THR A 195 -5.14 9.22 -0.88
N LYS A 196 -4.86 9.10 0.42
CA LYS A 196 -3.51 9.26 0.98
C LYS A 196 -2.55 8.22 0.41
N GLU A 197 -2.96 6.95 0.38
CA GLU A 197 -2.13 5.86 -0.13
C GLU A 197 -1.94 5.95 -1.65
N SER A 198 -2.95 6.34 -2.44
CA SER A 198 -2.80 6.59 -3.86
C SER A 198 -1.70 7.62 -4.13
N ALA A 199 -1.70 8.73 -3.40
CA ALA A 199 -0.66 9.74 -3.53
C ALA A 199 0.74 9.25 -3.08
N ALA A 200 0.82 8.35 -2.08
CA ALA A 200 2.07 7.76 -1.62
C ALA A 200 2.63 6.76 -2.64
N TRP A 201 1.82 5.85 -3.16
CA TRP A 201 2.24 4.86 -4.14
C TRP A 201 2.75 5.49 -5.44
N GLN A 202 2.11 6.57 -5.91
CA GLN A 202 2.57 7.31 -7.09
C GLN A 202 3.99 7.86 -6.91
N LYS A 203 4.37 8.29 -5.71
CA LYS A 203 5.74 8.76 -5.41
C LYS A 203 6.77 7.62 -5.41
N CYS A 204 6.32 6.40 -5.23
CA CYS A 204 7.18 5.21 -5.22
C CYS A 204 7.36 4.61 -6.63
N SER A 205 6.55 5.02 -7.60
CA SER A 205 6.62 4.52 -8.97
C SER A 205 8.00 4.73 -9.59
N GLY A 206 8.57 3.68 -10.17
CA GLY A 206 9.90 3.68 -10.80
C GLY A 206 11.07 3.70 -9.82
N ARG A 207 10.83 3.57 -8.50
CA ARG A 207 11.88 3.49 -7.49
C ARG A 207 12.28 2.05 -7.21
N ILE A 208 13.53 1.87 -6.78
CA ILE A 208 13.96 0.70 -6.02
C ILE A 208 13.85 1.06 -4.54
N ILE A 209 13.07 0.28 -3.79
CA ILE A 209 12.79 0.50 -2.37
C ILE A 209 13.47 -0.55 -1.51
N ASN A 210 13.95 -0.14 -0.34
CA ASN A 210 14.57 -0.99 0.66
C ASN A 210 13.56 -1.30 1.78
N THR A 211 13.14 -2.56 1.89
CA THR A 211 12.16 -3.03 2.87
C THR A 211 12.77 -3.54 4.17
N ARG A 212 14.09 -3.37 4.36
CA ARG A 212 14.75 -3.71 5.61
C ARG A 212 14.08 -2.98 6.79
N VAL A 213 13.85 -3.68 7.89
CA VAL A 213 13.34 -3.14 9.15
C VAL A 213 14.52 -2.88 10.09
N PRO A 214 14.95 -1.63 10.32
CA PRO A 214 16.17 -1.32 11.08
C PRO A 214 16.11 -1.74 12.55
N THR A 215 14.91 -1.83 13.13
CA THR A 215 14.67 -2.24 14.52
C THR A 215 14.76 -3.73 14.76
N VAL A 216 14.70 -4.54 13.68
CA VAL A 216 14.86 -6.00 13.76
C VAL A 216 16.33 -6.35 13.55
N PRO A 217 17.00 -6.94 14.55
CA PRO A 217 18.39 -7.40 14.40
C PRO A 217 18.52 -8.35 13.21
N ASP A 218 19.59 -8.17 12.43
CA ASP A 218 19.90 -9.01 11.25
C ASP A 218 18.81 -9.01 10.14
N SER A 219 17.87 -8.07 10.17
CA SER A 219 16.91 -7.87 9.09
C SER A 219 17.67 -7.67 7.77
N PRO A 220 17.48 -8.55 6.78
CA PRO A 220 18.18 -8.43 5.52
C PRO A 220 17.75 -7.18 4.77
N GLY A 221 18.67 -6.59 4.00
CA GLY A 221 18.33 -5.60 2.99
C GLY A 221 17.61 -6.29 1.84
N LEU A 222 16.32 -6.11 1.73
CA LEU A 222 15.51 -6.59 0.61
C LEU A 222 15.14 -5.40 -0.26
N PHE A 223 15.48 -5.47 -1.52
CA PHE A 223 15.23 -4.40 -2.49
C PHE A 223 14.17 -4.84 -3.49
N TRP A 224 13.25 -3.92 -3.78
CA TRP A 224 12.15 -4.15 -4.70
C TRP A 224 12.02 -2.99 -5.67
N SER A 225 11.99 -3.27 -6.97
CA SER A 225 11.58 -2.30 -7.98
C SER A 225 10.06 -2.12 -7.93
N VAL A 226 9.59 -0.89 -8.02
CA VAL A 226 8.16 -0.55 -8.06
C VAL A 226 7.78 -0.17 -9.49
N GLU A 227 6.88 -0.94 -10.09
CA GLU A 227 6.44 -0.74 -11.46
C GLU A 227 4.93 -0.58 -11.57
N GLY A 228 4.47 0.08 -12.63
CA GLY A 228 3.08 0.07 -13.06
C GLY A 228 2.08 0.60 -12.04
N VAL A 229 2.44 1.62 -11.23
CA VAL A 229 1.46 2.21 -10.30
C VAL A 229 0.35 2.88 -11.11
N ALA A 230 -0.88 2.37 -10.93
CA ALA A 230 -2.08 2.85 -11.60
C ALA A 230 -3.23 2.98 -10.59
N ASP A 231 -4.03 4.03 -10.77
CA ASP A 231 -5.26 4.27 -10.00
C ASP A 231 -6.40 4.37 -11.02
N ALA A 232 -7.25 3.36 -11.07
CA ALA A 232 -8.37 3.29 -11.99
C ALA A 232 -9.59 2.69 -11.31
N ASP A 233 -10.76 3.28 -11.54
CA ASP A 233 -12.06 2.82 -11.03
C ASP A 233 -12.08 2.61 -9.49
N GLY A 234 -11.30 3.42 -8.75
CA GLY A 234 -11.18 3.31 -7.29
C GLY A 234 -10.37 2.10 -6.83
N VAL A 235 -9.57 1.52 -7.71
CA VAL A 235 -8.59 0.47 -7.39
C VAL A 235 -7.19 0.95 -7.72
N LEU A 236 -6.36 1.06 -6.69
CA LEU A 236 -4.95 1.34 -6.81
C LEU A 236 -4.19 0.03 -7.00
N LYS A 237 -3.36 -0.07 -8.02
CA LYS A 237 -2.56 -1.25 -8.37
C LYS A 237 -1.09 -0.89 -8.54
N ALA A 238 -0.20 -1.83 -8.23
CA ALA A 238 1.23 -1.72 -8.50
C ALA A 238 1.85 -3.11 -8.57
N THR A 239 2.93 -3.23 -9.36
CA THR A 239 3.81 -4.40 -9.36
C THR A 239 5.06 -4.07 -8.55
N THR A 240 5.49 -4.97 -7.67
CA THR A 240 6.80 -4.92 -7.04
C THR A 240 7.60 -6.15 -7.43
N ILE A 241 8.87 -5.95 -7.85
CA ILE A 241 9.75 -7.02 -8.32
C ILE A 241 10.93 -7.11 -7.37
N SER A 242 11.18 -8.30 -6.83
CA SER A 242 12.30 -8.55 -5.92
C SER A 242 13.62 -8.49 -6.65
N GLU A 243 14.50 -7.57 -6.26
CA GLU A 243 15.85 -7.47 -6.80
C GLU A 243 16.68 -8.71 -6.41
N GLY A 244 17.19 -9.42 -7.42
CA GLY A 244 17.88 -10.70 -7.20
C GLY A 244 16.99 -11.90 -6.88
N GLY A 245 15.65 -11.72 -6.88
CA GLY A 245 14.68 -12.77 -6.58
C GLY A 245 14.37 -13.74 -7.72
N GLY A 246 15.09 -13.70 -8.83
CA GLY A 246 14.94 -14.66 -9.93
C GLY A 246 13.58 -14.58 -10.66
N GLY A 247 12.95 -13.40 -10.67
CA GLY A 247 11.63 -13.17 -11.28
C GLY A 247 10.49 -13.07 -10.26
N TRP A 248 10.76 -13.29 -8.97
CA TRP A 248 9.74 -13.15 -7.93
C TRP A 248 9.15 -11.75 -7.91
N SER A 249 7.86 -11.65 -8.11
CA SER A 249 7.15 -10.38 -8.18
C SER A 249 5.80 -10.46 -7.46
N CYS A 250 5.32 -9.32 -6.99
CA CYS A 250 4.02 -9.20 -6.32
C CYS A 250 3.12 -8.21 -7.07
N GLN A 251 1.89 -8.62 -7.30
CA GLN A 251 0.82 -7.73 -7.72
C GLN A 251 0.09 -7.21 -6.48
N ASN A 252 0.10 -5.92 -6.33
CA ASN A 252 -0.44 -5.21 -5.18
C ASN A 252 -1.72 -4.48 -5.56
N ALA A 253 -2.75 -4.56 -4.72
CA ALA A 253 -3.99 -3.83 -4.89
C ALA A 253 -4.48 -3.21 -3.58
N LEU A 254 -5.09 -2.03 -3.68
CA LEU A 254 -5.76 -1.34 -2.58
C LEU A 254 -7.06 -0.70 -3.10
N THR A 255 -8.15 -0.85 -2.35
CA THR A 255 -9.42 -0.16 -2.61
C THR A 255 -10.10 0.20 -1.30
N ALA A 256 -11.00 1.19 -1.36
CA ALA A 256 -11.93 1.51 -0.29
C ALA A 256 -13.36 1.24 -0.78
N ARG A 257 -14.07 0.33 -0.10
CA ARG A 257 -15.45 -0.03 -0.39
C ARG A 257 -16.29 0.11 0.87
N SER A 258 -17.35 0.94 0.82
CA SER A 258 -18.08 1.35 2.04
C SER A 258 -17.07 1.92 3.07
N ASN A 259 -17.17 1.51 4.34
CA ASN A 259 -16.25 1.89 5.41
C ASN A 259 -15.06 0.92 5.57
N VAL A 260 -14.75 0.10 4.56
CA VAL A 260 -13.67 -0.91 4.61
C VAL A 260 -12.61 -0.59 3.56
N VAL A 261 -11.34 -0.64 3.97
CA VAL A 261 -10.20 -0.67 3.08
C VAL A 261 -9.75 -2.12 2.90
N VAL A 262 -9.60 -2.53 1.65
CA VAL A 262 -9.06 -3.84 1.26
C VAL A 262 -7.64 -3.65 0.76
N ARG A 263 -6.70 -4.46 1.23
CA ARG A 263 -5.32 -4.51 0.78
C ARG A 263 -4.96 -5.94 0.40
N ILE A 264 -4.39 -6.13 -0.79
CA ILE A 264 -3.97 -7.45 -1.30
C ILE A 264 -2.58 -7.36 -1.88
N SER A 265 -1.79 -8.41 -1.70
CA SER A 265 -0.51 -8.65 -2.36
C SER A 265 -0.45 -10.12 -2.73
N VAL A 266 -0.37 -10.44 -4.02
CA VAL A 266 -0.18 -11.81 -4.51
C VAL A 266 1.16 -11.89 -5.23
N CYS A 267 2.01 -12.81 -4.79
CA CYS A 267 3.37 -12.95 -5.29
C CYS A 267 3.61 -14.32 -5.90
N ALA A 268 4.34 -14.35 -7.00
CA ALA A 268 4.80 -15.56 -7.70
C ALA A 268 6.00 -15.23 -8.61
N ASP A 269 6.61 -16.27 -9.23
CA ASP A 269 7.59 -16.10 -10.32
C ASP A 269 6.90 -15.80 -11.67
N THR A 270 5.56 -15.77 -11.72
CA THR A 270 4.74 -15.47 -12.90
C THR A 270 3.79 -14.30 -12.60
N ASP A 271 3.11 -13.81 -13.65
CA ASP A 271 2.13 -12.75 -13.48
C ASP A 271 0.96 -13.18 -12.55
N SER A 272 0.74 -12.42 -11.50
CA SER A 272 -0.31 -12.64 -10.49
C SER A 272 -1.48 -11.65 -10.59
N ALA A 273 -1.57 -10.84 -11.66
CA ALA A 273 -2.58 -9.78 -11.79
C ALA A 273 -4.01 -10.35 -11.78
N ALA A 274 -4.24 -11.46 -12.51
CA ALA A 274 -5.56 -12.12 -12.56
C ALA A 274 -5.95 -12.69 -11.18
N ALA A 275 -5.01 -13.30 -10.46
CA ALA A 275 -5.23 -13.83 -9.12
C ALA A 275 -5.58 -12.70 -8.13
N THR A 276 -4.82 -11.61 -8.17
CA THR A 276 -5.06 -10.41 -7.34
C THR A 276 -6.46 -9.84 -7.60
N GLN A 277 -6.87 -9.72 -8.88
CA GLN A 277 -8.20 -9.22 -9.23
C GLN A 277 -9.30 -10.16 -8.74
N THR A 278 -9.16 -11.46 -8.93
CA THR A 278 -10.14 -12.47 -8.48
C THR A 278 -10.37 -12.40 -6.96
N LEU A 279 -9.28 -12.28 -6.19
CA LEU A 279 -9.37 -12.14 -4.72
C LEU A 279 -10.00 -10.81 -4.32
N LEU A 280 -9.65 -9.72 -5.00
CA LEU A 280 -10.24 -8.41 -4.75
C LEU A 280 -11.75 -8.42 -5.00
N ASP A 281 -12.20 -8.97 -6.12
CA ASP A 281 -13.61 -9.07 -6.49
C ASP A 281 -14.39 -9.93 -5.48
N SER A 282 -13.80 -11.03 -5.03
CA SER A 282 -14.39 -11.91 -4.02
C SER A 282 -14.61 -11.15 -2.69
N ILE A 283 -13.63 -10.35 -2.24
CA ILE A 283 -13.72 -9.59 -0.99
C ILE A 283 -14.72 -8.44 -1.13
N THR A 284 -14.65 -7.68 -2.23
CA THR A 284 -15.53 -6.52 -2.45
C THR A 284 -17.00 -6.93 -2.59
N ALA A 285 -17.30 -8.06 -3.25
CA ALA A 285 -18.65 -8.61 -3.30
C ALA A 285 -19.22 -8.95 -1.91
N LYS A 286 -18.38 -9.50 -1.02
CA LYS A 286 -18.79 -9.77 0.37
C LYS A 286 -18.99 -8.48 1.17
N ILE A 287 -18.18 -7.44 0.92
CA ILE A 287 -18.37 -6.12 1.52
C ILE A 287 -19.72 -5.53 1.11
N ASP A 288 -20.05 -5.57 -0.18
CA ASP A 288 -21.31 -5.06 -0.70
C ASP A 288 -22.51 -5.79 -0.09
N ALA A 289 -22.44 -7.12 0.00
CA ALA A 289 -23.47 -7.91 0.66
C ALA A 289 -23.62 -7.59 2.15
N ALA A 290 -22.50 -7.37 2.87
CA ALA A 290 -22.51 -7.03 4.29
C ALA A 290 -22.97 -5.59 4.57
N ALA A 291 -22.78 -4.68 3.63
CA ALA A 291 -23.26 -3.31 3.68
C ALA A 291 -24.75 -3.16 3.28
N GLY A 292 -25.38 -4.23 2.76
CA GLY A 292 -26.80 -4.21 2.36
C GLY A 292 -27.05 -3.59 0.98
N HIS A 293 -26.07 -3.70 0.08
CA HIS A 293 -26.15 -3.28 -1.33
C HIS A 293 -26.53 -4.43 -2.24
#